data_5735519acae1f1948a5c999caf6c2dfe
#
_entry.id   5735519acae1f1948a5c999caf6c2dfe
#
_cell.length_a   1.000
_cell.length_b   1.000
_cell.length_c   1.000
_cell.angle_alpha   90.00
_cell.angle_beta   90.00
_cell.angle_gamma   90.00
#
_symmetry.space_group_name_H-M   'P 1'
#
loop_
_entity.id
_entity.type
_entity.pdbx_description
1 polymer ?
#
loop_
_entity_poly.entity_id
_entity_poly.type
_entity_poly.pdbx_seq_one_letter_code
_entity_poly.pdbx_strand_id
1 'polypeptide(L)'
;MSEQNGNKHEWIRQPEPRENTTRVWRTQGAPYGSAALAGDRRFVRRALLFSGIALLFLTLAAFFVFQNMGTVKETYASLLIAQSRFTQAQQTIESIQDESTKAELQKKLYYFVAQSYVANGRAADAVPLYQAAGDYPGAVAALQKTGYALAQMYEADGDFQEASQTYTALGDYLDAVEKSEACSYSYAIERLEYGYYDEAMRLFYALGSYENAEEYAKQAASELSQNEGTGDLVSLLVGLNNEQLVERARLKAARDALPNQIIATGYKHTVARTEAGTVLAAGSNLSGQCNTTDWMDIVAVAAGAYHTVGLRADGTVVATGMNTYHQCDVGKWTNVMAIYAGAYNTVAITHDGKILNAGYQSWNILKWRDVASLSIGDYALCGVMKNGQPLSTSAELTTSDYYDLVAMDAATANSAGLKADGTVVANGLDVSAFQNVLVIDCTPNGVFVLDDSGRVLSRAFSFAHLPDVSDWQNIVAISASATHIIGVTADGRVLSRGESDMGQCDTQDWVLFTPAPTPEPSESPETTPVP
;
A
#
# COMPACT_ATOMS: atom_id res chain seq x y z
N MET A 1 -13.56 45.78 -10.33
CA MET A 1 -12.32 45.87 -11.11
C MET A 1 -11.58 44.63 -10.71
N SER A 2 -11.81 43.53 -11.40
CA SER A 2 -11.13 42.99 -12.60
C SER A 2 -9.75 42.45 -12.23
N GLU A 3 -9.37 41.22 -12.45
CA GLU A 3 -9.56 40.19 -13.47
C GLU A 3 -9.06 38.89 -12.88
N GLN A 4 -9.78 37.83 -12.88
CA GLN A 4 -9.84 36.71 -13.82
C GLN A 4 -8.50 36.37 -14.51
N ASN A 5 -7.97 35.19 -14.17
CA ASN A 5 -7.31 34.35 -15.15
C ASN A 5 -7.56 32.87 -14.84
N GLY A 6 -8.48 32.32 -15.60
CA GLY A 6 -8.74 30.90 -15.65
C GLY A 6 -7.83 30.24 -16.69
N ASN A 7 -7.19 29.16 -16.32
CA ASN A 7 -6.56 28.26 -17.27
C ASN A 7 -7.48 27.09 -17.54
N LYS A 8 -8.11 27.13 -18.72
CA LYS A 8 -8.87 26.02 -19.29
C LYS A 8 -7.90 25.05 -19.99
N HIS A 9 -7.79 23.84 -19.48
CA HIS A 9 -7.27 22.73 -20.27
C HIS A 9 -8.36 22.19 -21.18
N GLU A 10 -8.30 22.58 -22.45
CA GLU A 10 -9.08 22.01 -23.56
C GLU A 10 -8.40 20.71 -24.01
N TRP A 11 -9.02 19.56 -23.78
CA TRP A 11 -8.62 18.27 -24.34
C TRP A 11 -9.68 17.76 -25.31
N ILE A 12 -9.38 17.91 -26.62
CA ILE A 12 -9.75 17.09 -27.76
C ILE A 12 -11.23 16.70 -27.90
N ARG A 13 -11.91 17.42 -28.78
CA ARG A 13 -13.17 16.98 -29.39
C ARG A 13 -12.90 15.82 -30.37
N GLN A 14 -13.60 14.72 -30.15
CA GLN A 14 -13.70 13.65 -31.16
C GLN A 14 -14.60 14.12 -32.29
N PRO A 15 -14.31 13.78 -33.57
CA PRO A 15 -15.20 14.04 -34.68
C PRO A 15 -16.35 13.03 -34.72
N GLU A 16 -17.56 13.52 -34.99
CA GLU A 16 -18.77 12.73 -35.15
C GLU A 16 -18.67 11.76 -36.33
N PRO A 17 -19.35 10.60 -36.28
CA PRO A 17 -19.34 9.63 -37.36
C PRO A 17 -20.21 10.10 -38.55
N ARG A 18 -19.63 10.06 -39.73
CA ARG A 18 -20.36 10.29 -40.99
C ARG A 18 -21.30 9.12 -41.25
N GLU A 19 -22.56 9.44 -41.57
CA GLU A 19 -23.57 8.51 -42.05
C GLU A 19 -23.11 7.78 -43.32
N ASN A 20 -23.11 6.46 -43.27
CA ASN A 20 -22.92 5.59 -44.43
C ASN A 20 -24.26 5.39 -45.12
N THR A 21 -24.43 6.04 -46.25
CA THR A 21 -25.53 5.75 -47.17
C THR A 21 -25.26 4.43 -47.90
N THR A 22 -25.97 3.40 -47.53
CA THR A 22 -26.01 2.11 -48.23
C THR A 22 -26.77 2.27 -49.55
N ARG A 23 -26.07 2.21 -50.69
CA ARG A 23 -26.68 2.01 -52.00
C ARG A 23 -27.10 0.55 -52.13
N VAL A 24 -28.43 0.36 -52.19
CA VAL A 24 -29.06 -0.92 -52.56
C VAL A 24 -28.97 -1.08 -54.07
N TRP A 25 -28.27 -2.09 -54.56
CA TRP A 25 -28.35 -2.54 -55.95
C TRP A 25 -29.48 -3.57 -56.07
N ARG A 26 -30.55 -3.20 -56.74
CA ARG A 26 -31.57 -4.13 -57.26
C ARG A 26 -31.02 -4.84 -58.47
N THR A 27 -30.82 -6.14 -58.46
CA THR A 27 -30.68 -6.97 -59.62
C THR A 27 -32.07 -7.52 -60.04
N GLN A 28 -32.46 -7.19 -61.21
CA GLN A 28 -33.65 -7.76 -61.87
C GLN A 28 -33.42 -9.20 -62.24
N GLY A 29 -34.41 -10.04 -61.98
CA GLY A 29 -34.38 -11.45 -62.31
C GLY A 29 -34.59 -11.70 -63.79
N ALA A 30 -33.95 -12.72 -64.32
CA ALA A 30 -34.33 -13.41 -65.55
C ALA A 30 -34.46 -14.92 -65.25
N PRO A 31 -35.46 -15.57 -65.81
CA PRO A 31 -35.73 -16.96 -65.56
C PRO A 31 -34.93 -17.86 -66.50
N TYR A 32 -34.23 -18.84 -66.00
CA TYR A 32 -33.74 -19.95 -66.80
C TYR A 32 -34.12 -21.29 -66.21
N GLY A 33 -34.60 -22.10 -67.13
CA GLY A 33 -35.22 -23.38 -66.90
C GLY A 33 -34.30 -24.47 -66.38
N SER A 34 -34.99 -25.44 -65.87
CA SER A 34 -34.44 -26.70 -65.39
C SER A 34 -33.82 -27.49 -66.57
N ALA A 35 -32.51 -27.63 -66.56
CA ALA A 35 -31.83 -28.68 -67.32
C ALA A 35 -31.11 -29.58 -66.32
N ALA A 36 -31.59 -30.80 -66.22
CA ALA A 36 -30.99 -31.87 -65.45
C ALA A 36 -29.59 -32.22 -66.00
N LEU A 37 -28.53 -31.85 -65.30
CA LEU A 37 -27.18 -32.34 -65.55
C LEU A 37 -26.91 -33.52 -64.57
N ALA A 38 -27.04 -34.72 -65.15
CA ALA A 38 -26.43 -35.93 -64.55
C ALA A 38 -24.89 -35.74 -64.61
N GLY A 39 -24.33 -34.98 -63.62
CA GLY A 39 -22.92 -34.75 -63.55
C GLY A 39 -22.18 -35.97 -62.98
N ASP A 40 -21.19 -36.40 -63.71
CA ASP A 40 -20.25 -37.46 -63.40
C ASP A 40 -19.81 -37.43 -61.93
N ARG A 41 -20.15 -38.46 -61.15
CA ARG A 41 -19.82 -38.55 -59.71
C ARG A 41 -18.31 -38.45 -59.44
N ARG A 42 -17.46 -38.65 -60.46
CA ARG A 42 -16.00 -38.46 -60.37
C ARG A 42 -15.58 -36.99 -60.40
N PHE A 43 -16.31 -36.17 -61.16
CA PHE A 43 -16.03 -34.71 -61.19
C PHE A 43 -16.43 -34.01 -59.88
N VAL A 44 -17.59 -34.38 -59.33
CA VAL A 44 -18.05 -33.82 -58.04
C VAL A 44 -17.14 -34.26 -56.90
N ARG A 45 -16.66 -35.53 -56.87
CA ARG A 45 -15.68 -35.99 -55.88
C ARG A 45 -14.33 -35.26 -56.02
N ARG A 46 -13.86 -34.97 -57.25
CA ARG A 46 -12.61 -34.21 -57.44
C ARG A 46 -12.77 -32.74 -57.03
N ALA A 47 -13.91 -32.10 -57.33
CA ALA A 47 -14.21 -30.73 -56.93
C ALA A 47 -14.30 -30.62 -55.39
N LEU A 48 -14.94 -31.57 -54.72
CA LEU A 48 -15.00 -31.64 -53.25
C LEU A 48 -13.63 -31.93 -52.61
N LEU A 49 -12.77 -32.73 -53.26
CA LEU A 49 -11.40 -32.96 -52.78
C LEU A 49 -10.53 -31.72 -52.96
N PHE A 50 -10.63 -30.99 -54.05
CA PHE A 50 -9.91 -29.73 -54.26
C PHE A 50 -10.41 -28.65 -53.35
N SER A 51 -11.72 -28.54 -53.09
CA SER A 51 -12.25 -27.57 -52.10
C SER A 51 -11.85 -27.93 -50.66
N GLY A 52 -11.80 -29.19 -50.31
CA GLY A 52 -11.29 -29.66 -49.00
C GLY A 52 -9.81 -29.38 -48.81
N ILE A 53 -9.00 -29.58 -49.84
CA ILE A 53 -7.55 -29.29 -49.81
C ILE A 53 -7.34 -27.76 -49.73
N ALA A 54 -8.08 -26.97 -50.52
CA ALA A 54 -8.00 -25.50 -50.44
C ALA A 54 -8.43 -24.97 -49.07
N LEU A 55 -9.49 -25.53 -48.45
CA LEU A 55 -9.93 -25.19 -47.09
C LEU A 55 -8.88 -25.59 -46.05
N LEU A 56 -8.24 -26.76 -46.21
CA LEU A 56 -7.15 -27.19 -45.34
C LEU A 56 -5.94 -26.24 -45.45
N PHE A 57 -5.56 -25.81 -46.64
CA PHE A 57 -4.49 -24.83 -46.82
C PHE A 57 -4.86 -23.46 -46.26
N LEU A 58 -6.09 -23.01 -46.38
CA LEU A 58 -6.58 -21.76 -45.80
C LEU A 58 -6.58 -21.84 -44.25
N THR A 59 -7.01 -22.99 -43.69
CA THR A 59 -6.99 -23.17 -42.24
C THR A 59 -5.56 -23.29 -41.71
N LEU A 60 -4.66 -23.99 -42.40
CA LEU A 60 -3.22 -24.05 -42.05
C LEU A 60 -2.55 -22.68 -42.18
N ALA A 61 -2.84 -21.92 -43.21
CA ALA A 61 -2.33 -20.56 -43.37
C ALA A 61 -2.89 -19.62 -42.30
N ALA A 62 -4.19 -19.71 -41.96
CA ALA A 62 -4.81 -18.96 -40.89
C ALA A 62 -4.21 -19.35 -39.50
N PHE A 63 -3.98 -20.65 -39.29
CA PHE A 63 -3.33 -21.17 -38.10
C PHE A 63 -1.87 -20.70 -37.97
N PHE A 64 -1.13 -20.71 -39.09
CA PHE A 64 0.24 -20.20 -39.13
C PHE A 64 0.33 -18.68 -38.88
N VAL A 65 -0.58 -17.91 -39.48
CA VAL A 65 -0.73 -16.47 -39.22
C VAL A 65 -1.13 -16.21 -37.79
N PHE A 66 -2.06 -17.02 -37.24
CA PHE A 66 -2.50 -16.90 -35.85
C PHE A 66 -1.37 -17.23 -34.87
N GLN A 67 -0.60 -18.30 -35.11
CA GLN A 67 0.58 -18.63 -34.29
C GLN A 67 1.68 -17.56 -34.36
N ASN A 68 1.87 -16.93 -35.51
CA ASN A 68 2.91 -15.88 -35.69
C ASN A 68 2.39 -14.47 -35.43
N MET A 69 1.11 -14.28 -35.10
CA MET A 69 0.56 -12.95 -34.84
C MET A 69 1.17 -12.29 -33.60
N GLY A 70 1.61 -13.07 -32.62
CA GLY A 70 2.34 -12.61 -31.44
C GLY A 70 3.70 -12.00 -31.82
N THR A 71 4.51 -12.75 -32.54
CA THR A 71 5.86 -12.32 -32.99
C THR A 71 5.81 -11.14 -33.97
N VAL A 72 4.76 -11.05 -34.81
CA VAL A 72 4.55 -9.89 -35.69
C VAL A 72 4.23 -8.63 -34.89
N LYS A 73 3.35 -8.72 -33.89
CA LYS A 73 3.03 -7.60 -33.00
C LYS A 73 4.24 -7.16 -32.17
N GLU A 74 5.03 -8.12 -31.64
CA GLU A 74 6.26 -7.86 -30.92
C GLU A 74 7.27 -7.08 -31.77
N THR A 75 7.52 -7.56 -32.99
CA THR A 75 8.42 -6.90 -33.95
C THR A 75 7.92 -5.51 -34.32
N TYR A 76 6.61 -5.37 -34.53
CA TYR A 76 6.00 -4.08 -34.86
C TYR A 76 6.04 -3.11 -33.69
N ALA A 77 5.74 -3.55 -32.46
CA ALA A 77 5.89 -2.72 -31.27
C ALA A 77 7.34 -2.25 -31.08
N SER A 78 8.32 -3.15 -31.24
CA SER A 78 9.74 -2.81 -31.18
C SER A 78 10.15 -1.79 -32.25
N LEU A 79 9.62 -1.88 -33.45
CA LEU A 79 9.85 -0.90 -34.53
C LEU A 79 9.24 0.46 -34.17
N LEU A 80 8.03 0.50 -33.63
CA LEU A 80 7.38 1.73 -33.20
C LEU A 80 8.16 2.43 -32.09
N ILE A 81 8.70 1.67 -31.12
CA ILE A 81 9.59 2.18 -30.07
C ILE A 81 10.82 2.81 -30.69
N ALA A 82 11.50 2.11 -31.62
CA ALA A 82 12.69 2.61 -32.31
C ALA A 82 12.44 3.88 -33.13
N GLN A 83 11.20 4.07 -33.61
CA GLN A 83 10.76 5.27 -34.33
C GLN A 83 10.20 6.37 -33.41
N SER A 84 10.29 6.22 -32.08
CA SER A 84 9.74 7.13 -31.09
C SER A 84 8.21 7.35 -31.20
N ARG A 85 7.49 6.37 -31.76
CA ARG A 85 6.01 6.39 -31.89
C ARG A 85 5.38 5.73 -30.66
N PHE A 86 5.65 6.28 -29.49
CA PHE A 86 5.40 5.64 -28.19
C PHE A 86 3.92 5.32 -27.92
N THR A 87 2.99 6.22 -28.25
CA THR A 87 1.55 5.98 -28.07
C THR A 87 1.06 4.77 -28.88
N GLN A 88 1.55 4.62 -30.12
CA GLN A 88 1.17 3.49 -30.97
C GLN A 88 1.87 2.20 -30.53
N ALA A 89 3.11 2.31 -30.02
CA ALA A 89 3.81 1.20 -29.40
C ALA A 89 3.03 0.67 -28.19
N GLN A 90 2.59 1.55 -27.29
CA GLN A 90 1.76 1.20 -26.12
C GLN A 90 0.49 0.45 -26.52
N GLN A 91 -0.29 0.98 -27.47
CA GLN A 91 -1.51 0.32 -27.97
C GLN A 91 -1.22 -1.06 -28.57
N THR A 92 -0.10 -1.20 -29.28
CA THR A 92 0.31 -2.47 -29.86
C THR A 92 0.69 -3.48 -28.77
N ILE A 93 1.45 -3.06 -27.76
CA ILE A 93 1.86 -3.87 -26.60
C ILE A 93 0.62 -4.37 -25.84
N GLU A 94 -0.35 -3.50 -25.56
CA GLU A 94 -1.60 -3.86 -24.90
C GLU A 94 -2.40 -4.93 -25.62
N SER A 95 -2.25 -5.02 -26.95
CA SER A 95 -2.92 -6.03 -27.79
C SER A 95 -2.23 -7.39 -27.81
N ILE A 96 -1.04 -7.54 -27.17
CA ILE A 96 -0.29 -8.80 -27.08
C ILE A 96 -0.90 -9.67 -25.98
N GLN A 97 -1.09 -10.96 -26.29
CA GLN A 97 -1.72 -11.92 -25.36
C GLN A 97 -0.71 -12.59 -24.43
N ASP A 98 0.55 -12.71 -24.87
CA ASP A 98 1.63 -13.28 -24.05
C ASP A 98 2.11 -12.24 -23.04
N GLU A 99 1.80 -12.46 -21.77
CA GLU A 99 2.10 -11.52 -20.69
C GLU A 99 3.62 -11.34 -20.48
N SER A 100 4.43 -12.38 -20.74
CA SER A 100 5.89 -12.28 -20.63
C SER A 100 6.46 -11.35 -21.68
N THR A 101 6.12 -11.55 -22.96
CA THR A 101 6.51 -10.68 -24.07
C THR A 101 6.02 -9.25 -23.87
N LYS A 102 4.77 -9.11 -23.40
CA LYS A 102 4.17 -7.80 -23.10
C LYS A 102 4.95 -7.05 -22.03
N ALA A 103 5.32 -7.73 -20.92
CA ALA A 103 6.09 -7.14 -19.84
C ALA A 103 7.48 -6.67 -20.31
N GLU A 104 8.19 -7.49 -21.10
CA GLU A 104 9.50 -7.12 -21.64
C GLU A 104 9.43 -5.92 -22.60
N LEU A 105 8.43 -5.87 -23.45
CA LEU A 105 8.21 -4.73 -24.36
C LEU A 105 7.79 -3.46 -23.60
N GLN A 106 7.06 -3.62 -22.50
CA GLN A 106 6.67 -2.50 -21.63
C GLN A 106 7.90 -1.89 -20.96
N LYS A 107 8.81 -2.71 -20.39
CA LYS A 107 10.10 -2.25 -19.86
C LYS A 107 10.93 -1.51 -20.91
N LYS A 108 11.00 -2.07 -22.12
CA LYS A 108 11.67 -1.44 -23.26
C LYS A 108 11.05 -0.10 -23.60
N LEU A 109 9.73 -0.03 -23.68
CA LEU A 109 9.00 1.22 -23.97
C LEU A 109 9.30 2.28 -22.91
N TYR A 110 9.21 1.95 -21.63
CA TYR A 110 9.54 2.87 -20.53
C TYR A 110 10.96 3.42 -20.64
N TYR A 111 11.94 2.56 -20.92
CA TYR A 111 13.32 2.98 -21.11
C TYR A 111 13.49 4.03 -22.23
N PHE A 112 12.90 3.80 -23.41
CA PHE A 112 13.04 4.73 -24.54
C PHE A 112 12.21 6.01 -24.37
N VAL A 113 11.05 5.96 -23.70
CA VAL A 113 10.29 7.15 -23.32
C VAL A 113 11.09 7.99 -22.33
N ALA A 114 11.70 7.36 -21.32
CA ALA A 114 12.57 8.04 -20.36
C ALA A 114 13.75 8.73 -21.05
N GLN A 115 14.42 8.06 -21.99
CA GLN A 115 15.49 8.67 -22.79
C GLN A 115 15.00 9.92 -23.56
N SER A 116 13.80 9.86 -24.11
CA SER A 116 13.19 11.01 -24.79
C SER A 116 12.94 12.17 -23.83
N TYR A 117 12.51 11.90 -22.63
CA TYR A 117 12.32 12.94 -21.61
C TYR A 117 13.65 13.58 -21.19
N VAL A 118 14.69 12.78 -20.95
CA VAL A 118 16.03 13.31 -20.66
C VAL A 118 16.55 14.20 -21.79
N ALA A 119 16.39 13.77 -23.05
CA ALA A 119 16.81 14.55 -24.22
C ALA A 119 16.07 15.90 -24.35
N ASN A 120 14.88 16.03 -23.73
CA ASN A 120 14.09 17.27 -23.70
C ASN A 120 14.22 18.03 -22.36
N GLY A 121 15.22 17.72 -21.53
CA GLY A 121 15.46 18.39 -20.25
C GLY A 121 14.47 18.06 -19.14
N ARG A 122 13.68 16.99 -19.27
CA ARG A 122 12.64 16.55 -18.33
C ARG A 122 13.12 15.37 -17.48
N ALA A 123 14.21 15.57 -16.74
CA ALA A 123 14.82 14.51 -15.94
C ALA A 123 13.89 13.95 -14.85
N ALA A 124 13.09 14.82 -14.21
CA ALA A 124 12.12 14.43 -13.19
C ALA A 124 11.05 13.45 -13.73
N ASP A 125 10.60 13.65 -14.97
CA ASP A 125 9.64 12.74 -15.62
C ASP A 125 10.28 11.43 -16.11
N ALA A 126 11.60 11.44 -16.32
CA ALA A 126 12.35 10.28 -16.81
C ALA A 126 12.68 9.27 -15.68
N VAL A 127 12.97 9.76 -14.46
CA VAL A 127 13.38 8.92 -13.33
C VAL A 127 12.36 7.81 -13.03
N PRO A 128 11.06 8.07 -12.83
CA PRO A 128 10.08 7.01 -12.55
C PRO A 128 9.93 6.02 -13.71
N LEU A 129 10.16 6.45 -14.94
CA LEU A 129 10.10 5.56 -16.11
C LEU A 129 11.31 4.64 -16.19
N TYR A 130 12.52 5.12 -15.83
CA TYR A 130 13.69 4.24 -15.71
C TYR A 130 13.51 3.23 -14.57
N GLN A 131 12.91 3.62 -13.45
CA GLN A 131 12.53 2.70 -12.38
C GLN A 131 11.55 1.62 -12.87
N ALA A 132 10.52 2.01 -13.60
CA ALA A 132 9.54 1.10 -14.20
C ALA A 132 10.16 0.20 -15.30
N ALA A 133 11.23 0.62 -15.97
CA ALA A 133 11.97 -0.20 -16.90
C ALA A 133 12.79 -1.31 -16.20
N GLY A 134 13.05 -1.18 -14.91
CA GLY A 134 13.63 -2.20 -14.04
C GLY A 134 14.96 -2.77 -14.56
N ASP A 135 14.96 -4.07 -14.83
CA ASP A 135 16.13 -4.83 -15.31
C ASP A 135 16.39 -4.70 -16.83
N TYR A 136 15.63 -3.87 -17.55
CA TYR A 136 15.92 -3.62 -18.97
C TYR A 136 17.36 -3.15 -19.17
N PRO A 137 18.10 -3.70 -20.17
CA PRO A 137 19.50 -3.38 -20.37
C PRO A 137 19.78 -1.88 -20.43
N GLY A 138 20.58 -1.41 -19.48
CA GLY A 138 20.95 -0.01 -19.33
C GLY A 138 20.01 0.87 -18.52
N ALA A 139 18.85 0.37 -18.08
CA ALA A 139 17.88 1.15 -17.31
C ALA A 139 18.42 1.57 -15.94
N VAL A 140 19.05 0.65 -15.21
CA VAL A 140 19.68 0.94 -13.90
C VAL A 140 20.77 2.02 -14.03
N ALA A 141 21.67 1.89 -15.00
CA ALA A 141 22.71 2.89 -15.20
C ALA A 141 22.15 4.26 -15.64
N ALA A 142 21.10 4.25 -16.46
CA ALA A 142 20.41 5.48 -16.87
C ALA A 142 19.67 6.13 -15.70
N LEU A 143 19.02 5.34 -14.86
CA LEU A 143 18.36 5.78 -13.62
C LEU A 143 19.37 6.47 -12.69
N GLN A 144 20.47 5.79 -12.38
CA GLN A 144 21.52 6.31 -11.50
C GLN A 144 22.08 7.63 -12.04
N LYS A 145 22.45 7.68 -13.31
CA LYS A 145 23.00 8.89 -13.94
C LYS A 145 21.99 10.03 -13.98
N THR A 146 20.76 9.76 -14.37
CA THR A 146 19.71 10.78 -14.51
C THR A 146 19.23 11.26 -13.13
N GLY A 147 19.04 10.35 -12.19
CA GLY A 147 18.67 10.66 -10.82
C GLY A 147 19.74 11.50 -10.13
N TYR A 148 21.03 11.16 -10.31
CA TYR A 148 22.11 11.95 -9.74
C TYR A 148 22.17 13.38 -10.32
N ALA A 149 22.01 13.54 -11.63
CA ALA A 149 21.95 14.86 -12.26
C ALA A 149 20.71 15.66 -11.81
N LEU A 150 19.57 15.00 -11.58
CA LEU A 150 18.35 15.61 -11.06
C LEU A 150 18.56 16.08 -9.61
N ALA A 151 19.18 15.25 -8.77
CA ALA A 151 19.49 15.61 -7.39
C ALA A 151 20.44 16.81 -7.32
N GLN A 152 21.47 16.87 -8.19
CA GLN A 152 22.36 18.05 -8.30
C GLN A 152 21.61 19.30 -8.73
N MET A 153 20.60 19.18 -9.57
CA MET A 153 19.76 20.32 -9.98
C MET A 153 18.93 20.84 -8.79
N TYR A 154 18.26 19.96 -8.06
CA TYR A 154 17.54 20.32 -6.84
C TYR A 154 18.46 20.95 -5.79
N GLU A 155 19.65 20.39 -5.57
CA GLU A 155 20.68 20.94 -4.67
C GLU A 155 21.09 22.38 -5.09
N ALA A 156 21.27 22.61 -6.39
CA ALA A 156 21.66 23.92 -6.93
C ALA A 156 20.52 24.96 -6.86
N ASP A 157 19.27 24.51 -6.96
CA ASP A 157 18.07 25.36 -6.87
C ASP A 157 17.68 25.65 -5.41
N GLY A 158 18.30 24.94 -4.43
CA GLY A 158 18.01 25.08 -3.00
C GLY A 158 16.85 24.19 -2.54
N ASP A 159 16.33 23.30 -3.39
CA ASP A 159 15.29 22.34 -3.07
C ASP A 159 15.92 21.13 -2.33
N PHE A 160 16.45 21.40 -1.12
CA PHE A 160 17.27 20.44 -0.38
C PHE A 160 16.53 19.19 0.04
N GLN A 161 15.22 19.25 0.27
CA GLN A 161 14.40 18.10 0.59
C GLN A 161 14.34 17.12 -0.59
N GLU A 162 14.01 17.60 -1.78
CA GLU A 162 13.93 16.82 -3.01
C GLU A 162 15.31 16.30 -3.41
N ALA A 163 16.35 17.10 -3.22
CA ALA A 163 17.74 16.70 -3.46
C ALA A 163 18.13 15.52 -2.56
N SER A 164 17.91 15.62 -1.24
CA SER A 164 18.22 14.56 -0.29
C SER A 164 17.48 13.27 -0.59
N GLN A 165 16.16 13.34 -0.84
CA GLN A 165 15.35 12.16 -1.18
C GLN A 165 15.84 11.49 -2.47
N THR A 166 16.21 12.30 -3.48
CA THR A 166 16.68 11.78 -4.76
C THR A 166 18.05 11.12 -4.62
N TYR A 167 18.99 11.73 -3.86
CA TYR A 167 20.28 11.11 -3.54
C TYR A 167 20.12 9.82 -2.73
N THR A 168 19.26 9.80 -1.71
CA THR A 168 18.97 8.60 -0.91
C THR A 168 18.49 7.43 -1.77
N ALA A 169 17.62 7.70 -2.75
CA ALA A 169 17.13 6.68 -3.67
C ALA A 169 18.19 6.07 -4.59
N LEU A 170 19.36 6.69 -4.71
CA LEU A 170 20.49 6.21 -5.51
C LEU A 170 21.41 5.27 -4.74
N GLY A 171 21.27 5.19 -3.41
CA GLY A 171 22.11 4.36 -2.54
C GLY A 171 23.59 4.68 -2.70
N ASP A 172 24.42 3.64 -2.88
CA ASP A 172 25.89 3.76 -2.97
C ASP A 172 26.39 4.31 -4.32
N TYR A 173 25.56 4.98 -5.11
CA TYR A 173 25.99 5.52 -6.39
C TYR A 173 26.82 6.80 -6.21
N LEU A 174 28.10 6.77 -6.61
CA LEU A 174 29.07 7.87 -6.43
C LEU A 174 29.14 8.31 -4.94
N ASP A 175 28.93 9.59 -4.66
CA ASP A 175 28.88 10.22 -3.34
C ASP A 175 27.44 10.54 -2.91
N ALA A 176 26.43 9.83 -3.44
CA ALA A 176 25.01 10.13 -3.19
C ALA A 176 24.63 10.05 -1.71
N VAL A 177 25.23 9.12 -0.95
CA VAL A 177 24.98 9.00 0.49
C VAL A 177 25.45 10.25 1.22
N GLU A 178 26.71 10.67 1.00
CA GLU A 178 27.29 11.89 1.60
C GLU A 178 26.48 13.14 1.22
N LYS A 179 26.12 13.25 -0.05
CA LYS A 179 25.31 14.37 -0.54
C LYS A 179 23.88 14.36 0.02
N SER A 180 23.30 13.21 0.22
CA SER A 180 21.98 13.10 0.87
C SER A 180 22.02 13.63 2.30
N GLU A 181 23.05 13.28 3.06
CA GLU A 181 23.24 13.79 4.44
C GLU A 181 23.46 15.31 4.44
N ALA A 182 24.29 15.82 3.51
CA ALA A 182 24.56 17.26 3.36
C ALA A 182 23.29 18.06 3.00
N CYS A 183 22.47 17.54 2.07
CA CYS A 183 21.20 18.17 1.70
C CYS A 183 20.18 18.10 2.84
N SER A 184 20.09 16.95 3.56
CA SER A 184 19.24 16.83 4.74
C SER A 184 19.62 17.81 5.83
N TYR A 185 20.91 18.03 6.03
CA TYR A 185 21.42 19.03 6.98
C TYR A 185 21.06 20.45 6.55
N SER A 186 21.24 20.79 5.28
CA SER A 186 20.87 22.10 4.73
C SER A 186 19.36 22.36 4.85
N TYR A 187 18.54 21.34 4.58
CA TYR A 187 17.09 21.42 4.78
C TYR A 187 16.72 21.61 6.26
N ALA A 188 17.38 20.91 7.17
CA ALA A 188 17.16 21.08 8.61
C ALA A 188 17.52 22.50 9.09
N ILE A 189 18.61 23.09 8.57
CA ILE A 189 18.96 24.50 8.84
C ILE A 189 17.86 25.43 8.32
N GLU A 190 17.38 25.23 7.10
CA GLU A 190 16.29 26.02 6.52
C GLU A 190 15.03 25.95 7.40
N ARG A 191 14.63 24.75 7.86
CA ARG A 191 13.48 24.59 8.77
C ARG A 191 13.68 25.34 10.09
N LEU A 192 14.91 25.30 10.64
CA LEU A 192 15.24 26.03 11.86
C LEU A 192 15.10 27.56 11.67
N GLU A 193 15.62 28.09 10.56
CA GLU A 193 15.56 29.52 10.24
C GLU A 193 14.12 30.03 10.02
N TYR A 194 13.26 29.20 9.43
CA TYR A 194 11.85 29.53 9.23
C TYR A 194 10.96 29.28 10.45
N GLY A 195 11.53 28.81 11.58
CA GLY A 195 10.81 28.62 12.83
C GLY A 195 10.00 27.30 12.91
N TYR A 196 10.25 26.36 11.99
CA TYR A 196 9.68 24.99 12.05
C TYR A 196 10.54 24.13 12.97
N TYR A 197 10.57 24.49 14.24
CA TYR A 197 11.54 23.98 15.22
C TYR A 197 11.39 22.48 15.47
N ASP A 198 10.18 21.94 15.47
CA ASP A 198 9.94 20.52 15.68
C ASP A 198 10.43 19.66 14.49
N GLU A 199 10.24 20.14 13.27
CA GLU A 199 10.73 19.48 12.06
C GLU A 199 12.26 19.57 11.99
N ALA A 200 12.83 20.76 12.23
CA ALA A 200 14.28 20.97 12.28
C ALA A 200 14.94 20.04 13.31
N MET A 201 14.36 19.96 14.51
CA MET A 201 14.85 19.10 15.59
C MET A 201 14.89 17.62 15.15
N ARG A 202 13.81 17.12 14.54
CA ARG A 202 13.76 15.71 14.07
C ARG A 202 14.78 15.41 12.98
N LEU A 203 14.94 16.32 12.02
CA LEU A 203 15.90 16.20 10.94
C LEU A 203 17.34 16.16 11.49
N PHE A 204 17.69 17.05 12.42
CA PHE A 204 19.01 17.04 13.06
C PHE A 204 19.27 15.78 13.90
N TYR A 205 18.26 15.29 14.62
CA TYR A 205 18.42 14.02 15.34
C TYR A 205 18.61 12.82 14.41
N ALA A 206 17.95 12.81 13.24
CA ALA A 206 18.12 11.77 12.24
C ALA A 206 19.54 11.75 11.64
N LEU A 207 20.18 12.92 11.55
CA LEU A 207 21.55 13.08 11.09
C LEU A 207 22.60 12.66 12.12
N GLY A 208 22.22 12.55 13.39
CA GLY A 208 23.09 12.06 14.47
C GLY A 208 24.34 12.90 14.63
N SER A 209 25.52 12.31 14.40
CA SER A 209 26.81 12.98 14.57
C SER A 209 27.30 13.74 13.32
N TYR A 210 26.44 13.94 12.31
CA TYR A 210 26.80 14.70 11.13
C TYR A 210 27.03 16.17 11.48
N GLU A 211 28.22 16.69 11.22
CA GLU A 211 28.62 18.08 11.55
C GLU A 211 28.16 18.53 12.97
N ASN A 212 27.37 19.61 13.02
CA ASN A 212 26.83 20.18 14.27
C ASN A 212 25.36 19.81 14.50
N ALA A 213 24.84 18.74 13.88
CA ALA A 213 23.43 18.38 13.93
C ALA A 213 22.91 18.19 15.36
N GLU A 214 23.71 17.59 16.25
CA GLU A 214 23.34 17.41 17.65
C GLU A 214 23.17 18.76 18.41
N GLU A 215 24.01 19.75 18.11
CA GLU A 215 23.93 21.09 18.71
C GLU A 215 22.71 21.84 18.21
N TYR A 216 22.46 21.81 16.89
CA TYR A 216 21.27 22.42 16.29
C TYR A 216 19.97 21.73 16.69
N ALA A 217 19.97 20.42 16.92
CA ALA A 217 18.83 19.71 17.48
C ALA A 217 18.46 20.25 18.88
N LYS A 218 19.46 20.46 19.74
CA LYS A 218 19.26 21.08 21.06
C LYS A 218 18.79 22.53 20.98
N GLN A 219 19.31 23.29 20.01
CA GLN A 219 18.86 24.66 19.76
C GLN A 219 17.39 24.67 19.31
N ALA A 220 17.01 23.87 18.33
CA ALA A 220 15.64 23.75 17.85
C ALA A 220 14.67 23.36 18.96
N ALA A 221 15.05 22.40 19.81
CA ALA A 221 14.31 22.00 20.98
C ALA A 221 14.11 23.14 21.99
N SER A 222 15.15 23.97 22.21
CA SER A 222 15.07 25.14 23.09
C SER A 222 14.11 26.21 22.55
N GLU A 223 14.19 26.51 21.24
CA GLU A 223 13.31 27.49 20.60
C GLU A 223 11.84 27.00 20.59
N LEU A 224 11.60 25.73 20.35
CA LEU A 224 10.28 25.12 20.44
C LEU A 224 9.67 25.31 21.83
N SER A 225 10.45 25.06 22.88
CA SER A 225 10.00 25.21 24.27
C SER A 225 9.66 26.65 24.67
N GLN A 226 10.32 27.63 24.06
CA GLN A 226 10.08 29.06 24.33
C GLN A 226 8.83 29.60 23.60
N ASN A 227 8.54 29.08 22.42
CA ASN A 227 7.47 29.60 21.56
C ASN A 227 6.09 29.00 21.84
N GLU A 228 6.01 27.75 22.28
CA GLU A 228 4.73 27.05 22.47
C GLU A 228 4.29 26.88 23.92
N GLY A 229 5.08 27.32 24.90
CA GLY A 229 4.77 27.09 26.31
C GLY A 229 4.81 25.61 26.71
N THR A 230 5.39 24.78 25.85
CA THR A 230 5.49 23.33 25.99
C THR A 230 6.79 22.92 26.68
N GLY A 231 7.04 23.49 27.87
CA GLY A 231 8.20 23.12 28.71
C GLY A 231 8.32 21.60 28.99
N ASP A 232 7.30 20.83 28.64
CA ASP A 232 7.27 19.38 28.81
C ASP A 232 7.95 18.59 27.67
N LEU A 233 7.99 19.07 26.43
CA LEU A 233 8.58 18.34 25.31
C LEU A 233 10.12 18.29 25.36
N VAL A 234 10.75 19.37 25.78
CA VAL A 234 12.22 19.40 25.96
C VAL A 234 12.63 18.55 27.17
N SER A 235 11.83 18.59 28.25
CA SER A 235 12.05 17.70 29.38
C SER A 235 11.81 16.22 29.02
N LEU A 236 10.93 15.94 28.04
CA LEU A 236 10.70 14.58 27.53
C LEU A 236 11.89 14.07 26.72
N LEU A 237 12.53 14.90 25.92
CA LEU A 237 13.67 14.50 25.07
C LEU A 237 15.01 14.56 25.83
N VAL A 238 15.18 15.51 26.72
CA VAL A 238 16.39 15.65 27.56
C VAL A 238 16.27 14.88 28.87
N GLY A 239 15.07 14.58 29.33
CA GLY A 239 14.78 13.91 30.59
C GLY A 239 14.54 12.40 30.51
N LEU A 240 14.57 11.80 29.30
CA LEU A 240 14.59 10.34 29.22
C LEU A 240 15.93 9.85 29.78
N ASN A 241 15.89 9.24 30.97
CA ASN A 241 17.05 8.54 31.48
C ASN A 241 17.39 7.35 30.56
N ASN A 242 18.62 6.83 30.65
CA ASN A 242 19.06 5.71 29.82
C ASN A 242 18.12 4.50 29.90
N GLU A 243 17.43 4.30 31.01
CA GLU A 243 16.47 3.21 31.22
C GLU A 243 15.23 3.36 30.35
N GLN A 244 14.69 4.57 30.22
CA GLN A 244 13.54 4.86 29.33
C GLN A 244 13.90 4.75 27.85
N LEU A 245 15.12 5.15 27.46
CA LEU A 245 15.61 4.98 26.09
C LEU A 245 15.81 3.51 25.74
N VAL A 246 16.37 2.72 26.66
CA VAL A 246 16.52 1.26 26.48
C VAL A 246 15.16 0.59 26.37
N GLU A 247 14.17 0.98 27.21
CA GLU A 247 12.83 0.40 27.15
C GLU A 247 12.11 0.77 25.84
N ARG A 248 12.21 2.01 25.36
CA ARG A 248 11.68 2.39 24.04
C ARG A 248 12.32 1.60 22.90
N ALA A 249 13.64 1.42 22.93
CA ALA A 249 14.34 0.62 21.94
C ALA A 249 13.89 -0.85 21.97
N ARG A 250 13.67 -1.40 23.18
CA ARG A 250 13.15 -2.75 23.38
C ARG A 250 11.72 -2.90 22.83
N LEU A 251 10.83 -1.95 23.15
CA LEU A 251 9.46 -1.95 22.65
C LEU A 251 9.41 -1.81 21.12
N LYS A 252 10.26 -0.94 20.56
CA LYS A 252 10.40 -0.83 19.11
C LYS A 252 10.85 -2.14 18.48
N ALA A 253 11.90 -2.77 19.04
CA ALA A 253 12.40 -4.05 18.54
C ALA A 253 11.35 -5.17 18.65
N ALA A 254 10.62 -5.23 19.77
CA ALA A 254 9.55 -6.20 19.98
C ALA A 254 8.41 -6.00 18.95
N ARG A 255 8.01 -4.75 18.69
CA ARG A 255 6.99 -4.42 17.68
C ARG A 255 7.47 -4.74 16.27
N ASP A 256 8.70 -4.33 15.91
CA ASP A 256 9.24 -4.54 14.57
C ASP A 256 9.47 -6.05 14.26
N ALA A 257 9.60 -6.88 15.29
CA ALA A 257 9.66 -8.34 15.17
C ALA A 257 8.27 -8.98 14.96
N LEU A 258 7.17 -8.26 15.26
CA LEU A 258 5.83 -8.79 15.06
C LEU A 258 5.42 -8.66 13.61
N PRO A 259 4.91 -9.72 12.99
CA PRO A 259 4.24 -9.61 11.72
C PRO A 259 2.99 -8.73 11.88
N ASN A 260 2.65 -7.98 10.85
CA ASN A 260 1.42 -7.18 10.84
C ASN A 260 0.20 -8.09 11.10
N GLN A 261 -0.77 -7.58 11.87
CA GLN A 261 -2.05 -8.25 12.13
C GLN A 261 -1.94 -9.61 12.86
N ILE A 262 -1.22 -9.63 13.98
CA ILE A 262 -1.18 -10.82 14.85
C ILE A 262 -2.44 -11.00 15.68
N ILE A 263 -3.24 -9.94 15.86
CA ILE A 263 -4.51 -9.92 16.61
C ILE A 263 -5.57 -9.21 15.80
N ALA A 264 -6.82 -9.57 16.01
CA ALA A 264 -7.97 -8.87 15.45
C ALA A 264 -9.21 -9.03 16.32
N THR A 265 -10.02 -7.97 16.40
CA THR A 265 -11.31 -7.95 17.10
C THR A 265 -12.46 -7.88 16.10
N GLY A 266 -13.39 -8.82 16.21
CA GLY A 266 -14.70 -8.74 15.54
C GLY A 266 -15.74 -8.07 16.42
N TYR A 267 -17.02 -8.16 16.04
CA TYR A 267 -18.09 -7.53 16.83
C TYR A 267 -18.19 -8.13 18.24
N LYS A 268 -18.15 -9.47 18.37
CA LYS A 268 -18.21 -10.19 19.66
C LYS A 268 -17.28 -11.42 19.68
N HIS A 269 -16.15 -11.33 19.01
CA HIS A 269 -15.11 -12.36 19.08
C HIS A 269 -13.74 -11.72 18.92
N THR A 270 -12.73 -12.40 19.40
CA THR A 270 -11.34 -12.03 19.37
C THR A 270 -10.54 -13.17 18.76
N VAL A 271 -9.58 -12.87 17.92
CA VAL A 271 -8.65 -13.84 17.36
C VAL A 271 -7.22 -13.37 17.48
N ALA A 272 -6.32 -14.31 17.68
CA ALA A 272 -4.90 -14.04 17.74
C ALA A 272 -4.12 -15.18 17.07
N ARG A 273 -3.08 -14.83 16.35
CA ARG A 273 -2.13 -15.75 15.77
C ARG A 273 -1.00 -16.00 16.76
N THR A 274 -0.63 -17.26 16.98
CA THR A 274 0.54 -17.63 17.78
C THR A 274 1.81 -17.65 16.93
N GLU A 275 2.97 -17.65 17.55
CA GLU A 275 4.28 -17.79 16.89
C GLU A 275 4.35 -19.08 16.04
N ALA A 276 3.69 -20.14 16.49
CA ALA A 276 3.59 -21.42 15.76
C ALA A 276 2.69 -21.37 14.50
N GLY A 277 2.07 -20.22 14.20
CA GLY A 277 1.17 -20.07 13.04
C GLY A 277 -0.21 -20.73 13.23
N THR A 278 -0.60 -21.06 14.46
CA THR A 278 -1.97 -21.45 14.83
C THR A 278 -2.78 -20.23 15.25
N VAL A 279 -4.11 -20.35 15.33
CA VAL A 279 -5.00 -19.25 15.70
C VAL A 279 -5.80 -19.59 16.95
N LEU A 280 -5.70 -18.72 17.95
CA LEU A 280 -6.55 -18.71 19.12
C LEU A 280 -7.79 -17.87 18.84
N ALA A 281 -8.94 -18.29 19.35
CA ALA A 281 -10.20 -17.57 19.19
C ALA A 281 -11.02 -17.64 20.49
N ALA A 282 -11.63 -16.51 20.86
CA ALA A 282 -12.52 -16.41 22.01
C ALA A 282 -13.77 -15.58 21.66
N GLY A 283 -14.84 -15.79 22.35
CA GLY A 283 -16.08 -15.04 22.16
C GLY A 283 -17.18 -15.84 21.44
N SER A 284 -18.09 -15.10 20.81
CA SER A 284 -19.22 -15.67 20.10
C SER A 284 -18.77 -16.58 18.96
N ASN A 285 -19.36 -17.78 18.89
CA ASN A 285 -19.18 -18.72 17.79
C ASN A 285 -20.50 -19.10 17.13
N LEU A 286 -21.52 -18.23 17.24
CA LEU A 286 -22.86 -18.52 16.71
C LEU A 286 -22.90 -18.70 15.19
N SER A 287 -22.00 -18.06 14.48
CA SER A 287 -21.83 -18.22 13.02
C SER A 287 -20.64 -19.10 12.63
N GLY A 288 -19.91 -19.66 13.57
CA GLY A 288 -18.69 -20.43 13.32
C GLY A 288 -17.41 -19.58 13.20
N GLN A 289 -17.46 -18.31 13.61
CA GLN A 289 -16.34 -17.36 13.47
C GLN A 289 -15.11 -17.70 14.32
N CYS A 290 -15.26 -18.55 15.35
CA CYS A 290 -14.15 -19.07 16.14
C CYS A 290 -13.67 -20.47 15.71
N ASN A 291 -14.12 -21.02 14.59
CA ASN A 291 -13.72 -22.33 14.11
C ASN A 291 -12.37 -22.26 13.38
N THR A 292 -11.31 -21.96 14.13
CA THR A 292 -9.94 -21.74 13.62
C THR A 292 -8.96 -22.84 14.02
N THR A 293 -9.41 -23.87 14.72
CA THR A 293 -8.56 -24.92 15.34
C THR A 293 -7.66 -25.67 14.34
N ASP A 294 -8.15 -25.85 13.11
CA ASP A 294 -7.42 -26.59 12.06
C ASP A 294 -6.56 -25.66 11.18
N TRP A 295 -6.45 -24.39 11.54
CA TRP A 295 -5.66 -23.44 10.77
C TRP A 295 -4.19 -23.56 11.14
N MET A 296 -3.36 -23.68 10.10
CA MET A 296 -1.91 -23.84 10.21
C MET A 296 -1.22 -22.85 9.27
N ASP A 297 0.04 -22.54 9.59
CA ASP A 297 0.90 -21.65 8.81
C ASP A 297 0.34 -20.24 8.63
N ILE A 298 -0.47 -19.79 9.59
CA ILE A 298 -1.08 -18.47 9.55
C ILE A 298 -0.03 -17.40 9.91
N VAL A 299 0.09 -16.39 9.05
CA VAL A 299 1.01 -15.25 9.23
C VAL A 299 0.28 -13.96 9.58
N ALA A 300 -1.02 -13.84 9.28
CA ALA A 300 -1.85 -12.71 9.65
C ALA A 300 -3.30 -13.14 9.86
N VAL A 301 -4.02 -12.44 10.76
CA VAL A 301 -5.46 -12.62 11.00
C VAL A 301 -6.21 -11.30 10.84
N ALA A 302 -7.46 -11.39 10.39
CA ALA A 302 -8.40 -10.28 10.39
C ALA A 302 -9.77 -10.78 10.84
N ALA A 303 -10.53 -9.94 11.53
CA ALA A 303 -11.86 -10.26 12.01
C ALA A 303 -12.87 -9.23 11.53
N GLY A 304 -13.91 -9.69 10.87
CA GLY A 304 -15.08 -8.88 10.56
C GLY A 304 -16.13 -8.96 11.66
N ALA A 305 -17.35 -8.47 11.43
CA ALA A 305 -18.36 -8.52 12.48
C ALA A 305 -18.67 -9.95 12.94
N TYR A 306 -18.76 -10.90 11.99
CA TYR A 306 -19.20 -12.27 12.26
C TYR A 306 -18.39 -13.33 11.49
N HIS A 307 -17.19 -12.99 11.01
CA HIS A 307 -16.31 -13.92 10.31
C HIS A 307 -14.84 -13.62 10.65
N THR A 308 -14.00 -14.61 10.45
CA THR A 308 -12.56 -14.54 10.68
C THR A 308 -11.84 -14.94 9.40
N VAL A 309 -10.73 -14.27 9.13
CA VAL A 309 -9.88 -14.48 7.96
C VAL A 309 -8.45 -14.73 8.40
N GLY A 310 -7.79 -15.69 7.79
CA GLY A 310 -6.38 -16.00 8.00
C GLY A 310 -5.60 -15.98 6.70
N LEU A 311 -4.45 -15.32 6.70
CA LEU A 311 -3.47 -15.35 5.62
C LEU A 311 -2.42 -16.42 5.94
N ARG A 312 -2.18 -17.34 5.02
CA ARG A 312 -1.11 -18.32 5.15
C ARG A 312 0.22 -17.82 4.59
N ALA A 313 1.29 -18.41 5.06
CA ALA A 313 2.65 -18.10 4.62
C ALA A 313 2.87 -18.30 3.10
N ASP A 314 2.09 -19.17 2.46
CA ASP A 314 2.13 -19.40 1.01
C ASP A 314 1.32 -18.37 0.20
N GLY A 315 0.74 -17.37 0.84
CA GLY A 315 -0.09 -16.35 0.20
C GLY A 315 -1.52 -16.80 -0.12
N THR A 316 -1.96 -17.96 0.36
CA THR A 316 -3.37 -18.39 0.30
C THR A 316 -4.16 -17.85 1.49
N VAL A 317 -5.49 -17.78 1.35
CA VAL A 317 -6.38 -17.21 2.38
C VAL A 317 -7.43 -18.23 2.79
N VAL A 318 -7.69 -18.30 4.09
CA VAL A 318 -8.77 -19.09 4.68
C VAL A 318 -9.75 -18.15 5.41
N ALA A 319 -11.00 -18.56 5.48
CA ALA A 319 -12.01 -17.81 6.25
C ALA A 319 -13.02 -18.76 6.87
N THR A 320 -13.60 -18.34 7.99
CA THR A 320 -14.67 -19.06 8.70
C THR A 320 -15.67 -18.07 9.30
N GLY A 321 -16.88 -18.51 9.58
CA GLY A 321 -17.93 -17.69 10.13
C GLY A 321 -19.10 -17.46 9.18
N MET A 322 -19.79 -16.33 9.35
CA MET A 322 -20.90 -15.95 8.50
C MET A 322 -20.45 -15.83 7.03
N ASN A 323 -21.21 -16.47 6.14
CA ASN A 323 -20.96 -16.40 4.70
C ASN A 323 -22.22 -16.07 3.88
N THR A 324 -23.22 -15.44 4.50
CA THR A 324 -24.49 -15.08 3.85
C THR A 324 -24.30 -14.16 2.65
N TYR A 325 -23.26 -13.34 2.70
CA TYR A 325 -22.92 -12.38 1.65
C TYR A 325 -21.68 -12.79 0.84
N HIS A 326 -21.22 -14.05 0.95
CA HIS A 326 -20.03 -14.55 0.29
C HIS A 326 -18.70 -13.93 0.80
N GLN A 327 -18.69 -13.40 2.02
CA GLN A 327 -17.50 -12.79 2.62
C GLN A 327 -16.40 -13.79 2.98
N CYS A 328 -16.72 -15.09 3.08
CA CYS A 328 -15.76 -16.16 3.27
C CYS A 328 -15.35 -16.86 1.95
N ASP A 329 -15.80 -16.40 0.78
CA ASP A 329 -15.48 -17.03 -0.52
C ASP A 329 -14.08 -16.62 -1.01
N VAL A 330 -13.07 -16.80 -0.16
CA VAL A 330 -11.67 -16.39 -0.38
C VAL A 330 -10.75 -17.54 -0.81
N GLY A 331 -11.23 -18.78 -0.83
CA GLY A 331 -10.41 -19.99 -1.02
C GLY A 331 -9.71 -20.10 -2.39
N LYS A 332 -9.98 -19.20 -3.34
CA LYS A 332 -9.27 -19.10 -4.62
C LYS A 332 -8.20 -18.01 -4.65
N TRP A 333 -8.06 -17.25 -3.58
CA TRP A 333 -7.09 -16.18 -3.50
C TRP A 333 -5.69 -16.73 -3.27
N THR A 334 -4.76 -16.24 -4.06
CA THR A 334 -3.34 -16.60 -4.02
C THR A 334 -2.49 -15.35 -4.20
N ASN A 335 -1.22 -15.43 -3.90
CA ASN A 335 -0.29 -14.30 -3.99
C ASN A 335 -0.70 -13.11 -3.11
N VAL A 336 -1.44 -13.38 -2.01
CA VAL A 336 -1.92 -12.35 -1.09
C VAL A 336 -0.80 -11.89 -0.17
N MET A 337 -0.68 -10.58 0.00
CA MET A 337 0.29 -9.91 0.87
C MET A 337 -0.35 -9.44 2.18
N ALA A 338 -1.59 -8.95 2.12
CA ALA A 338 -2.32 -8.43 3.29
C ALA A 338 -3.82 -8.72 3.18
N ILE A 339 -4.48 -8.92 4.32
CA ILE A 339 -5.91 -9.21 4.44
C ILE A 339 -6.59 -8.20 5.36
N TYR A 340 -7.86 -7.89 5.08
CA TYR A 340 -8.68 -6.98 5.86
C TYR A 340 -10.10 -7.51 5.91
N ALA A 341 -10.79 -7.32 7.03
CA ALA A 341 -12.18 -7.76 7.20
C ALA A 341 -13.02 -6.64 7.81
N GLY A 342 -14.12 -6.31 7.18
CA GLY A 342 -15.14 -5.39 7.68
C GLY A 342 -16.38 -6.13 8.13
N ALA A 343 -17.51 -5.43 8.33
CA ALA A 343 -18.72 -6.07 8.85
C ALA A 343 -19.17 -7.27 8.00
N TYR A 344 -19.19 -7.12 6.67
CA TYR A 344 -19.72 -8.11 5.72
C TYR A 344 -18.83 -8.31 4.50
N ASN A 345 -17.58 -7.88 4.56
CA ASN A 345 -16.62 -7.99 3.45
C ASN A 345 -15.26 -8.47 3.92
N THR A 346 -14.58 -9.17 3.05
CA THR A 346 -13.15 -9.46 3.12
C THR A 346 -12.44 -8.80 1.95
N VAL A 347 -11.34 -8.12 2.19
CA VAL A 347 -10.50 -7.50 1.17
C VAL A 347 -9.07 -7.98 1.34
N ALA A 348 -8.35 -8.09 0.25
CA ALA A 348 -6.93 -8.42 0.27
C ALA A 348 -6.15 -7.56 -0.72
N ILE A 349 -4.87 -7.34 -0.41
CA ILE A 349 -3.88 -6.79 -1.34
C ILE A 349 -2.95 -7.93 -1.73
N THR A 350 -2.70 -8.09 -3.01
CA THR A 350 -1.75 -9.07 -3.55
C THR A 350 -0.36 -8.46 -3.70
N HIS A 351 0.69 -9.28 -3.80
CA HIS A 351 2.06 -8.81 -4.01
C HIS A 351 2.24 -8.02 -5.32
N ASP A 352 1.38 -8.23 -6.32
CA ASP A 352 1.32 -7.46 -7.57
C ASP A 352 0.42 -6.21 -7.47
N GLY A 353 -0.01 -5.84 -6.25
CA GLY A 353 -0.75 -4.62 -5.95
C GLY A 353 -2.22 -4.63 -6.38
N LYS A 354 -2.78 -5.79 -6.71
CA LYS A 354 -4.22 -5.93 -6.97
C LYS A 354 -4.99 -5.98 -5.66
N ILE A 355 -6.21 -5.45 -5.69
CA ILE A 355 -7.14 -5.54 -4.57
C ILE A 355 -8.22 -6.57 -4.91
N LEU A 356 -8.37 -7.56 -4.03
CA LEU A 356 -9.40 -8.58 -4.09
C LEU A 356 -10.50 -8.24 -3.09
N ASN A 357 -11.74 -8.52 -3.44
CA ASN A 357 -12.90 -8.28 -2.56
C ASN A 357 -13.88 -9.45 -2.64
N ALA A 358 -14.37 -9.88 -1.48
CA ALA A 358 -15.46 -10.84 -1.31
C ALA A 358 -16.46 -10.28 -0.28
N GLY A 359 -17.75 -10.45 -0.50
CA GLY A 359 -18.77 -9.99 0.43
C GLY A 359 -19.87 -9.13 -0.19
N TYR A 360 -20.60 -8.42 0.69
CA TYR A 360 -21.80 -7.66 0.36
C TYR A 360 -21.51 -6.44 -0.54
N GLN A 361 -20.50 -5.66 -0.20
CA GLN A 361 -20.16 -4.45 -0.92
C GLN A 361 -19.25 -4.75 -2.13
N SER A 362 -19.66 -4.25 -3.29
CA SER A 362 -18.85 -4.28 -4.51
C SER A 362 -18.34 -2.86 -4.79
N TRP A 363 -17.26 -2.47 -4.10
CA TRP A 363 -16.66 -1.15 -4.30
C TRP A 363 -15.98 -1.01 -5.65
N ASN A 364 -16.06 0.16 -6.27
CA ASN A 364 -15.36 0.46 -7.51
C ASN A 364 -13.90 0.84 -7.22
N ILE A 365 -13.12 -0.14 -6.77
CA ILE A 365 -11.71 0.00 -6.36
C ILE A 365 -10.72 -0.42 -7.45
N LEU A 366 -11.21 -0.79 -8.64
CA LEU A 366 -10.37 -1.25 -9.75
C LEU A 366 -9.34 -0.21 -10.23
N LYS A 367 -9.55 1.07 -9.89
CA LYS A 367 -8.63 2.15 -10.23
C LYS A 367 -7.59 2.44 -9.14
N TRP A 368 -7.74 1.86 -7.95
CA TRP A 368 -6.78 2.06 -6.89
C TRP A 368 -5.46 1.37 -7.23
N ARG A 369 -4.39 2.11 -7.13
CA ARG A 369 -3.00 1.67 -7.42
C ARG A 369 -2.09 2.21 -6.34
N ASP A 370 -0.94 1.57 -6.18
CA ASP A 370 0.09 2.00 -5.23
C ASP A 370 -0.46 2.15 -3.80
N VAL A 371 -1.35 1.25 -3.43
CA VAL A 371 -1.95 1.22 -2.10
C VAL A 371 -0.91 0.70 -1.12
N ALA A 372 -0.69 1.47 -0.04
CA ALA A 372 0.22 1.11 1.04
C ALA A 372 -0.51 0.33 2.14
N SER A 373 -1.72 0.78 2.52
CA SER A 373 -2.54 0.13 3.54
C SER A 373 -4.02 0.35 3.27
N LEU A 374 -4.85 -0.53 3.81
CA LEU A 374 -6.31 -0.44 3.76
C LEU A 374 -6.90 -0.59 5.16
N SER A 375 -8.10 -0.09 5.34
CA SER A 375 -8.99 -0.40 6.44
C SER A 375 -10.43 -0.47 5.95
N ILE A 376 -11.22 -1.28 6.60
CA ILE A 376 -12.62 -1.51 6.22
C ILE A 376 -13.51 -1.20 7.40
N GLY A 377 -14.29 -0.14 7.29
CA GLY A 377 -15.44 0.11 8.17
C GLY A 377 -16.63 -0.77 7.80
N ASP A 378 -17.78 -0.52 8.41
CA ASP A 378 -18.99 -1.32 8.16
C ASP A 378 -19.46 -1.26 6.70
N TYR A 379 -19.36 -0.10 6.07
CA TYR A 379 -19.91 0.16 4.73
C TYR A 379 -18.95 0.87 3.78
N ALA A 380 -17.74 1.18 4.21
CA ALA A 380 -16.77 1.91 3.44
C ALA A 380 -15.37 1.29 3.55
N LEU A 381 -14.63 1.35 2.47
CA LEU A 381 -13.22 1.02 2.41
C LEU A 381 -12.43 2.33 2.36
N CYS A 382 -11.42 2.45 3.17
CA CYS A 382 -10.44 3.52 3.11
C CYS A 382 -9.01 2.98 3.13
N GLY A 383 -8.04 3.84 2.93
CA GLY A 383 -6.63 3.47 2.95
C GLY A 383 -5.73 4.63 2.59
N VAL A 384 -4.47 4.31 2.40
CA VAL A 384 -3.42 5.26 2.07
C VAL A 384 -2.63 4.77 0.86
N MET A 385 -2.37 5.66 -0.07
CA MET A 385 -1.43 5.42 -1.17
C MET A 385 0.02 5.52 -0.67
N LYS A 386 0.97 4.93 -1.38
CA LYS A 386 2.40 5.02 -1.05
C LYS A 386 2.95 6.45 -0.98
N ASN A 387 2.28 7.40 -1.62
CA ASN A 387 2.63 8.82 -1.57
C ASN A 387 1.92 9.61 -0.45
N GLY A 388 1.32 8.93 0.53
CA GLY A 388 0.65 9.56 1.66
C GLY A 388 -0.75 10.13 1.39
N GLN A 389 -1.29 9.95 0.18
CA GLN A 389 -2.64 10.41 -0.16
C GLN A 389 -3.70 9.44 0.37
N PRO A 390 -4.80 9.93 0.96
CA PRO A 390 -5.89 9.10 1.41
C PRO A 390 -6.69 8.53 0.23
N LEU A 391 -7.19 7.33 0.43
CA LEU A 391 -8.17 6.67 -0.44
C LEU A 391 -9.44 6.42 0.35
N SER A 392 -10.59 6.67 -0.24
CA SER A 392 -11.87 6.32 0.39
C SER A 392 -12.96 6.05 -0.64
N THR A 393 -13.84 5.11 -0.35
CA THR A 393 -15.08 4.86 -1.10
C THR A 393 -16.23 5.75 -0.63
N SER A 394 -16.05 6.49 0.48
CA SER A 394 -16.99 7.50 1.01
C SER A 394 -16.26 8.83 1.24
N ALA A 395 -16.79 9.90 0.67
CA ALA A 395 -16.23 11.24 0.85
C ALA A 395 -16.36 11.76 2.29
N GLU A 396 -17.20 11.16 3.11
CA GLU A 396 -17.41 11.57 4.50
C GLU A 396 -16.25 11.13 5.42
N LEU A 397 -15.42 10.18 4.97
CA LEU A 397 -14.32 9.63 5.76
C LEU A 397 -13.02 10.43 5.63
N THR A 398 -12.95 11.47 4.82
CA THR A 398 -11.76 12.30 4.65
C THR A 398 -12.08 13.78 4.76
N THR A 399 -11.14 14.54 5.34
CA THR A 399 -11.19 16.00 5.42
C THR A 399 -9.95 16.58 4.73
N SER A 400 -9.86 17.92 4.65
CA SER A 400 -8.69 18.60 4.08
C SER A 400 -7.37 18.32 4.83
N ASP A 401 -7.46 17.84 6.07
CA ASP A 401 -6.29 17.61 6.94
C ASP A 401 -5.69 16.21 6.77
N TYR A 402 -6.32 15.37 5.91
CA TYR A 402 -5.84 14.05 5.59
C TYR A 402 -4.80 14.12 4.44
N TYR A 403 -3.57 14.38 4.80
CA TYR A 403 -2.39 14.41 3.91
C TYR A 403 -1.18 13.86 4.65
N ASP A 404 -0.16 13.40 3.95
CA ASP A 404 1.08 12.80 4.47
C ASP A 404 0.83 11.62 5.41
N LEU A 405 -0.18 10.82 5.07
CA LEU A 405 -0.59 9.69 5.88
C LEU A 405 0.32 8.48 5.64
N VAL A 406 0.60 7.75 6.73
CA VAL A 406 1.22 6.41 6.70
C VAL A 406 0.20 5.31 6.96
N ALA A 407 -0.89 5.62 7.66
CA ALA A 407 -2.01 4.72 7.88
C ALA A 407 -3.32 5.50 7.96
N MET A 408 -4.40 4.84 7.63
CA MET A 408 -5.77 5.34 7.82
C MET A 408 -6.63 4.19 8.30
N ASP A 409 -7.47 4.47 9.27
CA ASP A 409 -8.44 3.52 9.78
C ASP A 409 -9.85 4.12 9.82
N ALA A 410 -10.87 3.28 9.65
CA ALA A 410 -12.24 3.72 9.58
C ALA A 410 -13.21 2.75 10.27
N ALA A 411 -14.19 3.34 10.92
CA ALA A 411 -15.36 2.63 11.42
C ALA A 411 -16.61 3.01 10.57
N THR A 412 -17.81 2.94 11.13
CA THR A 412 -19.09 3.15 10.42
C THR A 412 -19.16 4.49 9.65
N ALA A 413 -18.91 5.59 10.34
CA ALA A 413 -18.94 6.95 9.78
C ALA A 413 -17.74 7.80 10.23
N ASN A 414 -16.84 7.21 11.00
CA ASN A 414 -15.70 7.85 11.60
C ASN A 414 -14.41 7.34 10.97
N SER A 415 -13.39 8.15 10.97
CA SER A 415 -12.06 7.76 10.49
C SER A 415 -10.97 8.48 11.27
N ALA A 416 -9.81 7.88 11.27
CA ALA A 416 -8.58 8.48 11.77
C ALA A 416 -7.44 8.23 10.76
N GLY A 417 -6.54 9.18 10.66
CA GLY A 417 -5.33 9.09 9.84
C GLY A 417 -4.10 9.32 10.71
N LEU A 418 -3.10 8.47 10.56
CA LEU A 418 -1.79 8.61 11.18
C LEU A 418 -0.86 9.25 10.18
N LYS A 419 -0.23 10.35 10.55
CA LYS A 419 0.79 11.03 9.75
C LYS A 419 2.18 10.46 9.99
N ALA A 420 3.07 10.70 9.05
CA ALA A 420 4.46 10.23 9.13
C ALA A 420 5.20 10.79 10.36
N ASP A 421 4.79 11.95 10.85
CA ASP A 421 5.35 12.62 12.04
C ASP A 421 4.81 12.07 13.37
N GLY A 422 3.95 11.06 13.36
CA GLY A 422 3.35 10.48 14.55
C GLY A 422 2.18 11.28 15.13
N THR A 423 1.70 12.32 14.44
CA THR A 423 0.46 13.00 14.77
C THR A 423 -0.75 12.30 14.15
N VAL A 424 -1.93 12.53 14.70
CA VAL A 424 -3.18 11.91 14.25
C VAL A 424 -4.17 12.97 13.83
N VAL A 425 -4.91 12.68 12.77
CA VAL A 425 -6.11 13.44 12.37
C VAL A 425 -7.33 12.54 12.47
N ALA A 426 -8.48 13.10 12.82
CA ALA A 426 -9.73 12.33 12.86
C ALA A 426 -10.90 13.24 12.46
N ASN A 427 -11.88 12.69 11.73
CA ASN A 427 -13.04 13.47 11.37
C ASN A 427 -13.95 13.68 12.58
N GLY A 428 -14.23 14.96 12.89
CA GLY A 428 -15.15 15.33 13.97
C GLY A 428 -14.65 15.07 15.40
N LEU A 429 -13.36 14.81 15.61
CA LEU A 429 -12.77 14.55 16.92
C LEU A 429 -11.46 15.34 17.11
N ASP A 430 -11.33 16.00 18.25
CA ASP A 430 -10.07 16.61 18.66
C ASP A 430 -9.10 15.54 19.18
N VAL A 431 -8.07 15.27 18.42
CA VAL A 431 -7.01 14.29 18.69
C VAL A 431 -5.63 14.94 18.81
N SER A 432 -5.56 16.26 18.93
CA SER A 432 -4.32 17.06 19.01
C SER A 432 -3.40 16.66 20.16
N ALA A 433 -3.96 16.04 21.21
CA ALA A 433 -3.19 15.50 22.34
C ALA A 433 -2.43 14.21 22.02
N PHE A 434 -2.70 13.55 20.90
CA PHE A 434 -2.00 12.33 20.52
C PHE A 434 -0.69 12.67 19.81
N GLN A 435 0.41 12.22 20.38
CA GLN A 435 1.78 12.47 19.89
C GLN A 435 2.57 11.18 19.87
N ASN A 436 3.56 11.09 18.98
CA ASN A 436 4.43 9.93 18.82
C ASN A 436 3.66 8.62 18.59
N VAL A 437 2.56 8.71 17.89
CA VAL A 437 1.67 7.58 17.63
C VAL A 437 2.27 6.65 16.59
N LEU A 438 2.16 5.36 16.84
CA LEU A 438 2.67 4.29 15.97
C LEU A 438 1.55 3.47 15.34
N VAL A 439 0.42 3.34 16.04
CA VAL A 439 -0.76 2.58 15.58
C VAL A 439 -2.01 3.36 15.92
N ILE A 440 -2.94 3.41 15.00
CA ILE A 440 -4.30 3.91 15.20
C ILE A 440 -5.30 2.77 15.02
N ASP A 441 -6.39 2.83 15.76
CA ASP A 441 -7.52 1.92 15.61
C ASP A 441 -8.82 2.71 15.86
N CYS A 442 -9.63 2.85 14.82
CA CYS A 442 -10.84 3.66 14.82
C CYS A 442 -12.06 2.77 14.99
N THR A 443 -12.87 3.08 15.98
CA THR A 443 -14.11 2.38 16.27
C THR A 443 -15.33 3.30 16.09
N PRO A 444 -16.55 2.79 16.04
CA PRO A 444 -17.75 3.63 16.04
C PRO A 444 -17.84 4.56 17.27
N ASN A 445 -17.17 4.22 18.36
CA ASN A 445 -17.24 4.92 19.64
C ASN A 445 -16.09 5.92 19.86
N GLY A 446 -14.98 5.79 19.13
CA GLY A 446 -13.81 6.66 19.30
C GLY A 446 -12.56 6.08 18.66
N VAL A 447 -11.44 6.72 18.94
CA VAL A 447 -10.12 6.35 18.43
C VAL A 447 -9.23 5.87 19.58
N PHE A 448 -8.58 4.75 19.39
CA PHE A 448 -7.48 4.27 20.22
C PHE A 448 -6.17 4.47 19.47
N VAL A 449 -5.12 4.79 20.19
CA VAL A 449 -3.77 4.92 19.64
C VAL A 449 -2.76 4.23 20.54
N LEU A 450 -1.75 3.66 19.92
CA LEU A 450 -0.56 3.13 20.61
C LEU A 450 0.60 4.09 20.33
N ASP A 451 1.21 4.62 21.39
CA ASP A 451 2.37 5.51 21.27
C ASP A 451 3.71 4.73 21.31
N ASP A 452 4.80 5.44 21.06
CA ASP A 452 6.16 4.88 21.01
C ASP A 452 6.69 4.42 22.38
N SER A 453 6.02 4.80 23.46
CA SER A 453 6.31 4.35 24.83
C SER A 453 5.53 3.10 25.24
N GLY A 454 4.73 2.52 24.34
CA GLY A 454 3.92 1.35 24.61
C GLY A 454 2.69 1.63 25.47
N ARG A 455 2.22 2.90 25.51
CA ARG A 455 0.96 3.27 26.17
C ARG A 455 -0.17 3.28 25.15
N VAL A 456 -1.36 2.94 25.59
CA VAL A 456 -2.57 3.06 24.80
C VAL A 456 -3.36 4.26 25.29
N LEU A 457 -3.62 5.19 24.38
CA LEU A 457 -4.44 6.37 24.63
C LEU A 457 -5.75 6.26 23.85
N SER A 458 -6.80 6.93 24.33
CA SER A 458 -8.08 6.89 23.66
C SER A 458 -8.84 8.22 23.71
N ARG A 459 -9.68 8.45 22.69
CA ARG A 459 -10.57 9.59 22.64
C ARG A 459 -11.93 9.16 22.12
N ALA A 460 -12.97 9.36 22.94
CA ALA A 460 -14.35 9.01 22.59
C ALA A 460 -15.00 10.08 21.71
N PHE A 461 -15.83 9.67 20.75
CA PHE A 461 -16.78 10.57 20.09
C PHE A 461 -17.85 11.02 21.09
N SER A 462 -18.54 12.13 20.79
CA SER A 462 -19.56 12.72 21.67
C SER A 462 -20.56 11.67 22.14
N PHE A 463 -20.78 11.61 23.46
CA PHE A 463 -21.69 10.68 24.14
C PHE A 463 -21.33 9.19 24.11
N ALA A 464 -20.20 8.81 23.50
CA ALA A 464 -19.70 7.44 23.55
C ALA A 464 -18.84 7.19 24.80
N HIS A 465 -18.77 5.92 25.21
CA HIS A 465 -17.86 5.45 26.25
C HIS A 465 -16.89 4.44 25.67
N LEU A 466 -15.63 4.63 25.95
CA LEU A 466 -14.56 3.68 25.59
C LEU A 466 -14.12 2.91 26.84
N PRO A 467 -13.68 1.67 26.69
CA PRO A 467 -12.99 0.94 27.75
C PRO A 467 -11.79 1.72 28.27
N ASP A 468 -11.61 1.75 29.60
CA ASP A 468 -10.43 2.35 30.22
C ASP A 468 -9.23 1.41 30.07
N VAL A 469 -8.19 1.91 29.39
CA VAL A 469 -6.91 1.22 29.11
C VAL A 469 -5.73 2.01 29.64
N SER A 470 -5.94 2.99 30.51
CA SER A 470 -4.91 3.89 31.05
C SER A 470 -3.85 3.17 31.89
N ASP A 471 -4.18 1.97 32.40
CA ASP A 471 -3.26 1.08 33.15
C ASP A 471 -2.38 0.19 32.23
N TRP A 472 -2.63 0.21 30.91
CA TRP A 472 -1.87 -0.63 29.98
C TRP A 472 -0.48 -0.03 29.70
N GLN A 473 0.54 -0.89 29.82
CA GLN A 473 1.95 -0.54 29.60
C GLN A 473 2.65 -1.62 28.77
N ASN A 474 3.74 -1.24 28.14
CA ASN A 474 4.56 -2.15 27.33
C ASN A 474 3.78 -2.81 26.19
N ILE A 475 2.78 -2.13 25.64
CA ILE A 475 1.97 -2.63 24.54
C ILE A 475 2.75 -2.49 23.23
N VAL A 476 2.67 -3.51 22.38
CA VAL A 476 3.32 -3.57 21.06
C VAL A 476 2.33 -3.73 19.90
N ALA A 477 1.09 -4.12 20.19
CA ALA A 477 0.01 -4.17 19.19
C ALA A 477 -1.33 -3.94 19.88
N ILE A 478 -2.27 -3.32 19.17
CA ILE A 478 -3.67 -3.16 19.60
C ILE A 478 -4.62 -3.57 18.48
N SER A 479 -5.82 -3.98 18.85
CA SER A 479 -6.98 -4.09 17.96
C SER A 479 -8.24 -3.80 18.74
N ALA A 480 -9.10 -2.93 18.20
CA ALA A 480 -10.33 -2.49 18.83
C ALA A 480 -11.55 -2.70 17.92
N SER A 481 -12.69 -2.91 18.53
CA SER A 481 -14.00 -2.97 17.87
C SER A 481 -15.00 -2.06 18.57
N ALA A 482 -16.25 -2.10 18.16
CA ALA A 482 -17.31 -1.34 18.81
C ALA A 482 -17.53 -1.75 20.29
N THR A 483 -17.13 -2.95 20.68
CA THR A 483 -17.49 -3.55 21.97
C THR A 483 -16.31 -3.75 22.91
N HIS A 484 -15.12 -4.00 22.38
CA HIS A 484 -13.94 -4.32 23.20
C HIS A 484 -12.65 -3.97 22.47
N ILE A 485 -11.57 -3.89 23.21
CA ILE A 485 -10.20 -3.71 22.73
C ILE A 485 -9.30 -4.80 23.31
N ILE A 486 -8.31 -5.21 22.55
CA ILE A 486 -7.23 -6.07 22.99
C ILE A 486 -5.88 -5.41 22.71
N GLY A 487 -4.91 -5.72 23.56
CA GLY A 487 -3.53 -5.29 23.41
C GLY A 487 -2.58 -6.46 23.65
N VAL A 488 -1.47 -6.48 22.92
CA VAL A 488 -0.39 -7.45 23.14
C VAL A 488 0.76 -6.74 23.82
N THR A 489 1.23 -7.31 24.90
CA THR A 489 2.40 -6.82 25.64
C THR A 489 3.70 -7.31 25.00
N ALA A 490 4.82 -6.64 25.26
CA ALA A 490 6.14 -7.01 24.73
C ALA A 490 6.62 -8.41 25.18
N ASP A 491 6.00 -9.01 26.20
CA ASP A 491 6.23 -10.38 26.64
C ASP A 491 5.23 -11.40 26.05
N GLY A 492 4.44 -10.97 25.06
CA GLY A 492 3.54 -11.84 24.29
C GLY A 492 2.18 -12.10 24.92
N ARG A 493 1.86 -11.52 26.09
CA ARG A 493 0.55 -11.69 26.73
C ARG A 493 -0.51 -10.84 26.07
N VAL A 494 -1.76 -11.29 26.12
CA VAL A 494 -2.90 -10.56 25.62
C VAL A 494 -3.69 -9.95 26.77
N LEU A 495 -3.89 -8.64 26.72
CA LEU A 495 -4.79 -7.88 27.58
C LEU A 495 -6.09 -7.59 26.84
N SER A 496 -7.20 -7.53 27.54
CA SER A 496 -8.50 -7.20 26.96
C SER A 496 -9.33 -6.32 27.90
N ARG A 497 -10.17 -5.45 27.33
CA ARG A 497 -11.10 -4.57 28.04
C ARG A 497 -12.35 -4.34 27.21
N GLY A 498 -13.49 -4.20 27.84
CA GLY A 498 -14.77 -3.88 27.22
C GLY A 498 -15.86 -4.89 27.58
N GLU A 499 -16.84 -5.04 26.68
CA GLU A 499 -17.89 -6.06 26.86
C GLU A 499 -17.28 -7.47 26.79
N SER A 500 -17.81 -8.39 27.60
CA SER A 500 -17.43 -9.81 27.58
C SER A 500 -18.63 -10.74 27.79
N ASP A 501 -19.81 -10.31 27.37
CA ASP A 501 -21.05 -11.07 27.48
C ASP A 501 -21.07 -12.38 26.68
N MET A 502 -20.17 -12.51 25.71
CA MET A 502 -19.97 -13.72 24.89
C MET A 502 -18.60 -14.35 25.10
N GLY A 503 -17.79 -13.88 26.07
CA GLY A 503 -16.44 -14.35 26.32
C GLY A 503 -15.37 -13.79 25.36
N GLN A 504 -15.67 -12.68 24.66
CA GLN A 504 -14.71 -12.07 23.71
C GLN A 504 -13.47 -11.48 24.40
N CYS A 505 -13.52 -11.26 25.71
CA CYS A 505 -12.36 -10.86 26.52
C CYS A 505 -11.74 -12.03 27.31
N ASP A 506 -12.09 -13.29 27.03
CA ASP A 506 -11.51 -14.46 27.70
C ASP A 506 -10.14 -14.81 27.10
N THR A 507 -9.19 -13.88 27.21
CA THR A 507 -7.85 -13.94 26.60
C THR A 507 -6.74 -13.98 27.64
N GLN A 508 -7.04 -14.05 28.93
CA GLN A 508 -6.06 -13.91 30.05
C GLN A 508 -4.95 -14.95 30.02
N ASP A 509 -5.20 -16.14 29.44
CA ASP A 509 -4.22 -17.22 29.36
C ASP A 509 -3.46 -17.24 28.02
N TRP A 510 -3.71 -16.25 27.15
CA TRP A 510 -3.07 -16.22 25.85
C TRP A 510 -1.66 -15.64 25.94
N VAL A 511 -0.71 -16.43 25.42
CA VAL A 511 0.67 -16.02 25.17
C VAL A 511 0.97 -16.31 23.70
N LEU A 512 1.21 -15.28 22.91
CA LEU A 512 1.31 -15.40 21.46
C LEU A 512 2.72 -15.76 20.99
N PHE A 513 3.74 -15.32 21.74
CA PHE A 513 5.15 -15.57 21.49
C PHE A 513 5.95 -15.51 22.78
N THR A 514 7.13 -16.12 22.77
CA THR A 514 8.08 -16.02 23.87
C THR A 514 9.05 -14.87 23.59
N PRO A 515 9.21 -13.90 24.49
CA PRO A 515 10.14 -12.80 24.26
C PRO A 515 11.56 -13.33 24.07
N ALA A 516 12.31 -12.69 23.16
CA ALA A 516 13.73 -12.97 23.03
C ALA A 516 14.43 -12.74 24.37
N PRO A 517 15.40 -13.58 24.77
CA PRO A 517 16.11 -13.40 26.02
C PRO A 517 16.76 -11.99 26.02
N THR A 518 16.53 -11.26 27.09
CA THR A 518 17.16 -9.95 27.28
C THR A 518 18.67 -10.17 27.23
N PRO A 519 19.43 -9.44 26.40
CA PRO A 519 20.88 -9.54 26.43
C PRO A 519 21.36 -9.20 27.85
N GLU A 520 22.09 -10.10 28.46
CA GLU A 520 22.72 -9.83 29.76
C GLU A 520 23.55 -8.55 29.64
N PRO A 521 23.48 -7.63 30.61
CA PRO A 521 24.34 -6.45 30.60
C PRO A 521 25.78 -6.95 30.50
N SER A 522 26.49 -6.51 29.46
CA SER A 522 27.91 -6.84 29.29
C SER A 522 28.61 -6.46 30.57
N GLU A 523 29.18 -7.45 31.25
CA GLU A 523 30.01 -7.22 32.44
C GLU A 523 31.06 -6.15 32.08
N SER A 524 31.01 -5.05 32.80
CA SER A 524 32.03 -4.01 32.69
C SER A 524 33.40 -4.66 32.86
N PRO A 525 34.39 -4.41 32.00
CA PRO A 525 35.70 -5.01 32.18
C PRO A 525 36.24 -4.63 33.54
N GLU A 526 36.49 -5.65 34.38
CA GLU A 526 37.16 -5.48 35.68
C GLU A 526 38.42 -4.64 35.46
N THR A 527 38.47 -3.48 36.07
CA THR A 527 39.67 -2.68 36.16
C THR A 527 40.67 -3.45 37.00
N THR A 528 41.54 -4.20 36.36
CA THR A 528 42.74 -4.74 37.03
C THR A 528 43.56 -3.58 37.56
N PRO A 529 43.88 -3.56 38.85
CA PRO A 529 44.77 -2.54 39.40
C PRO A 529 46.19 -2.79 38.83
N VAL A 530 46.71 -1.76 38.16
CA VAL A 530 48.09 -1.72 37.71
C VAL A 530 49.01 -1.65 38.95
N PRO A 531 50.07 -2.46 39.04
CA PRO A 531 50.98 -2.53 40.16
C PRO A 531 51.84 -1.28 40.37
#